data_27d1581f1e004d415e925fbc3daf0fac
#
_entry.id   27d1581f1e004d415e925fbc3daf0fac
#
_cell.length_a   1.000
_cell.length_b   1.000
_cell.length_c   1.000
_cell.angle_alpha   90.00
_cell.angle_beta   90.00
_cell.angle_gamma   90.00
#
_symmetry.space_group_name_H-M   'P 1'
#
loop_
_entity.id
_entity.type
_entity.pdbx_description
1 polymer ?
#
loop_
_entity_poly.entity_id
_entity_poly.type
_entity_poly.pdbx_seq_one_letter_code
_entity_poly.pdbx_strand_id
1 'polypeptide(L)'
;MVTALAAAAPFDLGEVFTRRRIVLVSLNKGVLGAESARLLGSLLVGQLWPLILARAAVEPSRRHVVSVFIDEVQDYLSLPGSLADALAQARSLGAAFHLAHQYRGQLPPALKAGIDANARNKIIFSLSAADAAELARQAIGLEAADFQLLPRFGVYARTMHHGRENPWCHATTLPPTPPTQDALALRASSQARYGQDAAQVEAALLARLRQHGEMTGDDVAQMATDDATGELGGEATNDGTGPANGVPGSTAGVVFGRRPDKQSGGTA
;
A
#
# COMPACT_ATOMS: atom_id res chain seq x y z
N MET A 1 2.99 4.00 18.19
CA MET A 1 4.01 4.92 17.65
C MET A 1 3.34 5.96 16.76
N VAL A 2 2.52 6.82 17.35
CA VAL A 2 1.89 7.99 16.71
C VAL A 2 2.75 9.21 17.04
N THR A 3 3.98 9.22 16.55
CA THR A 3 5.01 10.17 16.98
C THR A 3 5.27 11.32 16.00
N ALA A 4 4.28 11.75 15.22
CA ALA A 4 4.56 12.79 14.23
C ALA A 4 3.60 13.99 14.23
N LEU A 5 2.73 14.15 15.23
CA LEU A 5 1.67 15.17 15.17
C LEU A 5 1.95 16.51 15.87
N ALA A 6 3.06 16.66 16.56
CA ALA A 6 3.35 17.88 17.32
C ALA A 6 4.83 18.30 17.38
N ALA A 7 5.64 18.08 16.35
CA ALA A 7 7.06 18.43 16.35
C ALA A 7 7.34 19.92 16.16
N ALA A 8 8.44 20.39 16.73
CA ALA A 8 9.02 21.70 16.42
C ALA A 8 9.41 21.83 14.94
N ALA A 9 9.57 20.71 14.23
CA ALA A 9 9.66 20.60 12.78
C ALA A 9 8.94 19.33 12.32
N PRO A 10 7.61 19.37 12.16
CA PRO A 10 6.86 18.21 11.66
C PRO A 10 7.39 17.81 10.28
N PHE A 11 7.39 16.52 10.00
CA PHE A 11 7.71 16.05 8.65
C PHE A 11 6.66 16.62 7.68
N ASP A 12 7.13 17.43 6.74
CA ASP A 12 6.26 17.94 5.66
C ASP A 12 6.17 16.90 4.54
N LEU A 13 4.99 16.31 4.38
CA LEU A 13 4.73 15.34 3.32
C LEU A 13 4.92 15.96 1.91
N GLY A 14 4.78 17.27 1.77
CA GLY A 14 5.06 18.00 0.54
C GLY A 14 6.53 17.93 0.09
N GLU A 15 7.46 17.60 1.00
CA GLU A 15 8.88 17.40 0.64
C GLU A 15 9.10 16.21 -0.31
N VAL A 16 8.17 15.27 -0.37
CA VAL A 16 8.18 14.18 -1.38
C VAL A 16 8.20 14.76 -2.79
N PHE A 17 7.42 15.83 -3.01
CA PHE A 17 7.30 16.48 -4.31
C PHE A 17 8.37 17.57 -4.56
N THR A 18 8.81 18.25 -3.51
CA THR A 18 9.73 19.39 -3.65
C THR A 18 11.19 19.01 -3.50
N ARG A 19 11.48 18.06 -2.61
CA ARG A 19 12.85 17.62 -2.28
C ARG A 19 13.15 16.18 -2.68
N ARG A 20 12.23 15.50 -3.38
CA ARG A 20 12.37 14.09 -3.80
C ARG A 20 12.68 13.16 -2.64
N ARG A 21 12.01 13.36 -1.50
CA ARG A 21 12.18 12.50 -0.34
C ARG A 21 11.56 11.12 -0.57
N ILE A 22 12.21 10.10 -0.03
CA ILE A 22 11.65 8.76 0.09
C ILE A 22 11.04 8.65 1.49
N VAL A 23 9.76 8.31 1.56
CA VAL A 23 9.01 8.12 2.80
C VAL A 23 8.57 6.67 2.88
N LEU A 24 8.97 5.99 3.94
CA LEU A 24 8.56 4.63 4.24
C LEU A 24 7.67 4.63 5.48
N VAL A 25 6.44 4.20 5.34
CA VAL A 25 5.46 4.14 6.43
C VAL A 25 5.15 2.69 6.75
N SER A 26 5.51 2.25 7.95
CA SER A 26 5.18 0.91 8.42
C SER A 26 3.82 0.93 9.13
N LEU A 27 2.82 0.32 8.51
CA LEU A 27 1.46 0.16 9.04
C LEU A 27 1.27 -1.28 9.56
N ASN A 28 2.22 -1.75 10.38
CA ASN A 28 2.20 -3.11 10.91
C ASN A 28 1.01 -3.29 11.88
N LYS A 29 0.02 -4.05 11.44
CA LYS A 29 -1.21 -4.35 12.21
C LYS A 29 -0.93 -5.08 13.53
N GLY A 30 0.12 -5.88 13.60
CA GLY A 30 0.52 -6.58 14.82
C GLY A 30 1.08 -5.64 15.91
N VAL A 31 1.55 -4.45 15.53
CA VAL A 31 2.10 -3.45 16.45
C VAL A 31 1.09 -2.35 16.75
N LEU A 32 0.35 -1.90 15.73
CA LEU A 32 -0.55 -0.76 15.83
C LEU A 32 -2.01 -1.17 16.13
N GLY A 33 -2.35 -2.45 15.98
CA GLY A 33 -3.73 -2.87 15.84
C GLY A 33 -4.29 -2.58 14.44
N ALA A 34 -5.27 -3.38 14.02
CA ALA A 34 -5.80 -3.30 12.65
C ALA A 34 -6.52 -1.96 12.37
N GLU A 35 -7.31 -1.49 13.31
CA GLU A 35 -8.09 -0.25 13.16
C GLU A 35 -7.19 0.99 13.15
N SER A 36 -6.21 1.07 14.06
CA SER A 36 -5.25 2.18 14.11
C SER A 36 -4.39 2.23 12.84
N ALA A 37 -3.95 1.08 12.32
CA ALA A 37 -3.20 1.01 11.08
C ALA A 37 -4.04 1.48 9.88
N ARG A 38 -5.33 1.07 9.82
CA ARG A 38 -6.28 1.49 8.79
C ARG A 38 -6.53 2.99 8.84
N LEU A 39 -6.81 3.54 10.03
CA LEU A 39 -7.05 4.96 10.23
C LEU A 39 -5.82 5.79 9.82
N LEU A 40 -4.64 5.43 10.30
CA LEU A 40 -3.40 6.13 9.99
C LEU A 40 -3.09 6.11 8.49
N GLY A 41 -3.24 4.95 7.84
CA GLY A 41 -3.04 4.82 6.40
C GLY A 41 -4.04 5.66 5.59
N SER A 42 -5.32 5.66 5.98
CA SER A 42 -6.35 6.47 5.34
C SER A 42 -6.08 7.97 5.49
N LEU A 43 -5.64 8.42 6.67
CA LEU A 43 -5.25 9.81 6.92
C LEU A 43 -4.05 10.23 6.07
N LEU A 44 -3.04 9.35 5.93
CA LEU A 44 -1.87 9.62 5.09
C LEU A 44 -2.24 9.76 3.62
N VAL A 45 -3.07 8.87 3.09
CA VAL A 45 -3.55 8.96 1.71
C VAL A 45 -4.42 10.20 1.53
N GLY A 46 -5.28 10.52 2.54
CA GLY A 46 -6.11 11.73 2.55
C GLY A 46 -5.30 13.02 2.54
N GLN A 47 -4.14 13.06 3.20
CA GLN A 47 -3.24 14.22 3.17
C GLN A 47 -2.40 14.27 1.87
N LEU A 48 -2.04 13.12 1.32
CA LEU A 48 -1.25 13.04 0.10
C LEU A 48 -2.03 13.56 -1.11
N TRP A 49 -3.34 13.27 -1.18
CA TRP A 49 -4.15 13.60 -2.33
C TRP A 49 -4.25 15.11 -2.61
N PRO A 50 -4.56 16.01 -1.66
CA PRO A 50 -4.52 17.46 -1.87
C PRO A 50 -3.14 17.97 -2.35
N LEU A 51 -2.04 17.37 -1.85
CA LEU A 51 -0.69 17.71 -2.30
C LEU A 51 -0.46 17.31 -3.77
N ILE A 52 -1.01 16.18 -4.20
CA ILE A 52 -1.01 15.78 -5.61
C ILE A 52 -1.81 16.78 -6.45
N LEU A 53 -3.03 17.16 -6.01
CA LEU A 53 -3.88 18.12 -6.70
C LEU A 53 -3.22 19.49 -6.84
N ALA A 54 -2.53 19.97 -5.79
CA ALA A 54 -1.82 21.24 -5.80
C ALA A 54 -0.75 21.31 -6.91
N ARG A 55 -0.27 20.16 -7.42
CA ARG A 55 0.66 20.12 -8.55
C ARG A 55 0.05 20.58 -9.87
N ALA A 56 -1.26 20.75 -9.94
CA ALA A 56 -1.90 21.37 -11.10
C ALA A 56 -1.35 22.78 -11.38
N ALA A 57 -0.96 23.51 -10.33
CA ALA A 57 -0.32 24.81 -10.44
C ALA A 57 1.15 24.77 -10.89
N VAL A 58 1.79 23.59 -10.91
CA VAL A 58 3.16 23.42 -11.39
C VAL A 58 3.14 23.14 -12.89
N GLU A 59 4.03 23.76 -13.65
CA GLU A 59 4.15 23.49 -15.09
C GLU A 59 4.42 21.99 -15.36
N PRO A 60 3.74 21.34 -16.35
CA PRO A 60 3.89 19.91 -16.62
C PRO A 60 5.34 19.44 -16.81
N SER A 61 6.17 20.20 -17.49
CA SER A 61 7.60 19.91 -17.71
C SER A 61 8.42 19.83 -16.41
N ARG A 62 7.97 20.50 -15.35
CA ARG A 62 8.61 20.54 -14.03
C ARG A 62 8.04 19.53 -13.03
N ARG A 63 6.99 18.78 -13.41
CA ARG A 63 6.37 17.74 -12.59
C ARG A 63 7.18 16.45 -12.69
N HIS A 64 8.22 16.27 -11.88
CA HIS A 64 8.85 14.95 -11.80
C HIS A 64 7.86 13.91 -11.27
N VAL A 65 8.00 12.67 -11.71
CA VAL A 65 7.12 11.56 -11.28
C VAL A 65 7.44 11.20 -9.83
N VAL A 66 6.39 11.09 -9.03
CA VAL A 66 6.44 10.53 -7.66
C VAL A 66 5.67 9.23 -7.67
N SER A 67 6.33 8.16 -7.27
CA SER A 67 5.71 6.82 -7.13
C SER A 67 5.16 6.65 -5.72
N VAL A 68 3.88 6.24 -5.65
CA VAL A 68 3.16 5.95 -4.41
C VAL A 68 2.84 4.45 -4.41
N PHE A 69 3.48 3.71 -3.51
CA PHE A 69 3.27 2.27 -3.34
C PHE A 69 2.32 2.04 -2.17
N ILE A 70 1.20 1.38 -2.39
CA ILE A 70 0.22 1.03 -1.37
C ILE A 70 0.02 -0.48 -1.42
N ASP A 71 0.55 -1.16 -0.43
CA ASP A 71 0.29 -2.58 -0.21
C ASP A 71 -1.00 -2.76 0.57
N GLU A 72 -1.76 -3.84 0.32
CA GLU A 72 -3.08 -4.09 0.91
C GLU A 72 -4.01 -2.87 0.76
N VAL A 73 -4.12 -2.37 -0.47
CA VAL A 73 -4.82 -1.11 -0.77
C VAL A 73 -6.25 -1.04 -0.25
N GLN A 74 -6.96 -2.18 -0.14
CA GLN A 74 -8.31 -2.28 0.40
C GLN A 74 -8.44 -1.79 1.85
N ASP A 75 -7.36 -1.79 2.61
CA ASP A 75 -7.38 -1.35 4.02
C ASP A 75 -7.42 0.18 4.18
N TYR A 76 -7.04 0.92 3.14
CA TYR A 76 -6.80 2.37 3.23
C TYR A 76 -7.71 3.23 2.37
N LEU A 77 -8.86 2.67 1.93
CA LEU A 77 -9.72 3.27 0.92
C LEU A 77 -10.89 4.09 1.47
N SER A 78 -10.89 4.41 2.74
CA SER A 78 -11.88 5.31 3.34
C SER A 78 -11.56 6.77 3.00
N LEU A 79 -11.39 7.07 1.70
CA LEU A 79 -11.15 8.42 1.24
C LEU A 79 -12.47 9.16 1.00
N PRO A 80 -12.55 10.45 1.35
CA PRO A 80 -13.61 11.31 0.82
C PRO A 80 -13.32 11.51 -0.69
N GLY A 81 -14.10 10.85 -1.53
CA GLY A 81 -13.98 10.90 -2.99
C GLY A 81 -13.69 9.53 -3.64
N SER A 82 -13.81 9.48 -4.95
CA SER A 82 -13.55 8.28 -5.71
C SER A 82 -12.06 8.11 -5.98
N LEU A 83 -11.45 7.03 -5.45
CA LEU A 83 -10.07 6.69 -5.83
C LEU A 83 -9.96 6.42 -7.35
N ALA A 84 -11.05 6.00 -8.00
CA ALA A 84 -11.10 5.86 -9.45
C ALA A 84 -10.81 7.19 -10.17
N ASP A 85 -11.43 8.28 -9.70
CA ASP A 85 -11.19 9.62 -10.24
C ASP A 85 -9.78 10.10 -9.92
N ALA A 86 -9.29 9.78 -8.71
CA ALA A 86 -7.92 10.06 -8.32
C ALA A 86 -6.90 9.37 -9.25
N LEU A 87 -7.09 8.09 -9.55
CA LEU A 87 -6.23 7.34 -10.47
C LEU A 87 -6.26 7.91 -11.90
N ALA A 88 -7.43 8.34 -12.37
CA ALA A 88 -7.56 8.94 -13.70
C ALA A 88 -6.75 10.25 -13.83
N GLN A 89 -6.73 11.07 -12.77
CA GLN A 89 -6.08 12.38 -12.76
C GLN A 89 -4.59 12.34 -12.39
N ALA A 90 -4.19 11.39 -11.52
CA ALA A 90 -2.86 11.32 -10.92
C ALA A 90 -1.72 11.37 -11.95
N ARG A 91 -1.89 10.68 -13.08
CA ARG A 91 -0.88 10.64 -14.15
C ARG A 91 -0.54 12.03 -14.68
N SER A 92 -1.53 12.87 -14.95
CA SER A 92 -1.32 14.23 -15.47
C SER A 92 -0.63 15.12 -14.45
N LEU A 93 -0.78 14.81 -13.16
CA LEU A 93 -0.19 15.52 -12.04
C LEU A 93 1.19 14.96 -11.63
N GLY A 94 1.71 13.98 -12.38
CA GLY A 94 3.02 13.37 -12.10
C GLY A 94 3.03 12.47 -10.88
N ALA A 95 1.90 11.84 -10.52
CA ALA A 95 1.82 10.81 -9.48
C ALA A 95 1.53 9.45 -10.12
N ALA A 96 2.35 8.45 -9.81
CA ALA A 96 2.20 7.08 -10.26
C ALA A 96 1.83 6.19 -9.06
N PHE A 97 0.62 5.63 -9.08
CA PHE A 97 0.16 4.72 -8.03
C PHE A 97 0.51 3.27 -8.39
N HIS A 98 1.09 2.57 -7.44
CA HIS A 98 1.38 1.15 -7.45
C HIS A 98 0.55 0.50 -6.34
N LEU A 99 -0.49 -0.21 -6.72
CA LEU A 99 -1.48 -0.77 -5.81
C LEU A 99 -1.33 -2.29 -5.76
N ALA A 100 -1.22 -2.86 -4.57
CA ALA A 100 -1.22 -4.30 -4.38
C ALA A 100 -2.42 -4.74 -3.53
N HIS A 101 -2.94 -5.92 -3.85
CA HIS A 101 -4.00 -6.61 -3.10
C HIS A 101 -3.87 -8.12 -3.31
N GLN A 102 -4.39 -8.92 -2.39
CA GLN A 102 -4.25 -10.38 -2.46
C GLN A 102 -5.27 -11.01 -3.41
N TYR A 103 -6.54 -10.65 -3.30
CA TYR A 103 -7.61 -11.15 -4.18
C TYR A 103 -8.64 -10.06 -4.49
N ARG A 104 -9.27 -10.17 -5.64
CA ARG A 104 -10.15 -9.13 -6.19
C ARG A 104 -11.44 -8.93 -5.38
N GLY A 105 -11.92 -9.97 -4.69
CA GLY A 105 -13.09 -9.89 -3.83
C GLY A 105 -12.94 -8.98 -2.60
N GLN A 106 -11.70 -8.63 -2.21
CA GLN A 106 -11.44 -7.64 -1.13
C GLN A 106 -11.76 -6.21 -1.56
N LEU A 107 -11.78 -5.95 -2.86
CA LEU A 107 -11.96 -4.61 -3.39
C LEU A 107 -13.44 -4.25 -3.48
N PRO A 108 -13.87 -3.10 -2.94
CA PRO A 108 -15.21 -2.58 -3.20
C PRO A 108 -15.46 -2.47 -4.72
N PRO A 109 -16.70 -2.71 -5.20
CA PRO A 109 -16.99 -2.75 -6.64
C PRO A 109 -16.55 -1.50 -7.42
N ALA A 110 -16.77 -0.31 -6.86
CA ALA A 110 -16.37 0.95 -7.48
C ALA A 110 -14.85 1.07 -7.63
N LEU A 111 -14.08 0.63 -6.61
CA LEU A 111 -12.63 0.62 -6.67
C LEU A 111 -12.12 -0.38 -7.68
N LYS A 112 -12.67 -1.60 -7.69
CA LYS A 112 -12.30 -2.63 -8.65
C LYS A 112 -12.48 -2.13 -10.09
N ALA A 113 -13.63 -1.53 -10.39
CA ALA A 113 -13.89 -0.91 -11.70
C ALA A 113 -12.88 0.22 -12.01
N GLY A 114 -12.57 1.07 -11.04
CA GLY A 114 -11.59 2.14 -11.19
C GLY A 114 -10.17 1.64 -11.45
N ILE A 115 -9.75 0.59 -10.74
CA ILE A 115 -8.44 -0.07 -10.98
C ILE A 115 -8.41 -0.71 -12.37
N ASP A 116 -9.48 -1.42 -12.76
CA ASP A 116 -9.53 -2.07 -14.08
C ASP A 116 -9.44 -1.07 -15.22
N ALA A 117 -10.07 0.09 -15.08
CA ALA A 117 -10.05 1.15 -16.09
C ALA A 117 -8.71 1.92 -16.15
N ASN A 118 -8.10 2.20 -15.00
CA ASN A 118 -6.99 3.16 -14.92
C ASN A 118 -5.62 2.49 -14.70
N ALA A 119 -5.55 1.34 -14.00
CA ALA A 119 -4.31 0.61 -13.78
C ALA A 119 -3.98 -0.27 -14.99
N ARG A 120 -3.45 0.33 -16.04
CA ARG A 120 -3.18 -0.33 -17.33
C ARG A 120 -1.97 -1.28 -17.27
N ASN A 121 -1.00 -1.03 -16.40
CA ASN A 121 0.05 -1.99 -16.08
C ASN A 121 -0.49 -2.97 -15.04
N LYS A 122 -0.39 -4.27 -15.32
CA LYS A 122 -0.85 -5.33 -14.43
C LYS A 122 0.24 -6.38 -14.29
N ILE A 123 0.51 -6.79 -13.05
CA ILE A 123 1.41 -7.91 -12.70
C ILE A 123 0.60 -8.86 -11.85
N ILE A 124 0.39 -10.07 -12.33
CA ILE A 124 -0.54 -11.03 -11.76
C ILE A 124 0.23 -12.29 -11.38
N PHE A 125 0.21 -12.63 -10.12
CA PHE A 125 0.68 -13.92 -9.60
C PHE A 125 -0.42 -14.98 -9.71
N SER A 126 -0.19 -16.18 -9.17
CA SER A 126 -1.19 -17.23 -9.12
C SER A 126 -2.49 -16.74 -8.46
N LEU A 127 -3.63 -17.05 -9.07
CA LEU A 127 -4.95 -16.60 -8.67
C LEU A 127 -5.83 -17.76 -8.22
N SER A 128 -6.84 -17.44 -7.40
CA SER A 128 -7.99 -18.31 -7.15
C SER A 128 -8.77 -18.57 -8.44
N ALA A 129 -9.56 -19.64 -8.46
CA ALA A 129 -10.39 -19.98 -9.64
C ALA A 129 -11.36 -18.84 -10.02
N ALA A 130 -11.96 -18.19 -9.01
CA ALA A 130 -12.90 -17.08 -9.23
C ALA A 130 -12.23 -15.87 -9.86
N ASP A 131 -11.10 -15.42 -9.30
CA ASP A 131 -10.35 -14.27 -9.82
C ASP A 131 -9.74 -14.54 -11.18
N ALA A 132 -9.25 -15.77 -11.41
CA ALA A 132 -8.70 -16.21 -12.68
C ALA A 132 -9.78 -16.20 -13.78
N ALA A 133 -10.99 -16.69 -13.50
CA ALA A 133 -12.11 -16.67 -14.44
C ALA A 133 -12.57 -15.24 -14.76
N GLU A 134 -12.54 -14.33 -13.78
CA GLU A 134 -12.87 -12.91 -13.98
C GLU A 134 -11.82 -12.22 -14.86
N LEU A 135 -10.55 -12.45 -14.58
CA LEU A 135 -9.45 -11.80 -15.29
C LEU A 135 -9.27 -12.32 -16.71
N ALA A 136 -9.47 -13.63 -16.94
CA ALA A 136 -9.38 -14.25 -18.27
C ALA A 136 -10.33 -13.62 -19.29
N ARG A 137 -11.51 -13.14 -18.85
CA ARG A 137 -12.45 -12.42 -19.72
C ARG A 137 -11.88 -11.12 -20.30
N GLN A 138 -10.90 -10.54 -19.63
CA GLN A 138 -10.23 -9.28 -20.03
C GLN A 138 -8.84 -9.53 -20.64
N ALA A 139 -8.34 -10.76 -20.59
CA ALA A 139 -6.98 -11.12 -20.97
C ALA A 139 -6.98 -11.88 -22.31
N ILE A 140 -6.87 -11.13 -23.40
CA ILE A 140 -6.84 -11.74 -24.75
C ILE A 140 -5.68 -12.73 -24.85
N GLY A 141 -6.00 -13.96 -25.25
CA GLY A 141 -5.03 -15.03 -25.46
C GLY A 141 -4.59 -15.78 -24.19
N LEU A 142 -5.24 -15.54 -23.04
CA LEU A 142 -5.03 -16.29 -21.81
C LEU A 142 -6.35 -16.89 -21.30
N GLU A 143 -6.26 -18.08 -20.74
CA GLU A 143 -7.38 -18.79 -20.09
C GLU A 143 -7.24 -18.69 -18.56
N ALA A 144 -8.30 -19.02 -17.84
CA ALA A 144 -8.27 -19.05 -16.36
C ALA A 144 -7.19 -19.99 -15.82
N ALA A 145 -6.96 -21.12 -16.47
CA ALA A 145 -5.92 -22.07 -16.10
C ALA A 145 -4.52 -21.47 -16.16
N ASP A 146 -4.24 -20.56 -17.10
CA ASP A 146 -2.93 -19.92 -17.22
C ASP A 146 -2.58 -19.13 -15.95
N PHE A 147 -3.57 -18.50 -15.31
CA PHE A 147 -3.38 -17.73 -14.07
C PHE A 147 -3.34 -18.61 -12.81
N GLN A 148 -4.08 -19.73 -12.81
CA GLN A 148 -4.13 -20.64 -11.66
C GLN A 148 -2.86 -21.48 -11.52
N LEU A 149 -2.26 -21.86 -12.64
CA LEU A 149 -1.14 -22.81 -12.71
C LEU A 149 0.23 -22.11 -12.69
N LEU A 150 0.29 -20.81 -12.38
CA LEU A 150 1.56 -20.11 -12.25
C LEU A 150 2.40 -20.71 -11.12
N PRO A 151 3.68 -21.03 -11.41
CA PRO A 151 4.60 -21.50 -10.38
C PRO A 151 4.93 -20.37 -9.39
N ARG A 152 5.55 -20.75 -8.27
CA ARG A 152 6.08 -19.75 -7.33
C ARG A 152 7.00 -18.77 -8.06
N PHE A 153 6.81 -17.48 -7.82
CA PHE A 153 7.49 -16.35 -8.48
C PHE A 153 7.16 -16.16 -9.96
N GLY A 154 6.36 -17.02 -10.57
CA GLY A 154 5.83 -16.81 -11.91
C GLY A 154 4.75 -15.73 -11.91
N VAL A 155 4.72 -14.93 -12.97
CA VAL A 155 3.73 -13.87 -13.15
C VAL A 155 3.30 -13.78 -14.62
N TYR A 156 2.06 -13.37 -14.83
CA TYR A 156 1.69 -12.74 -16.09
C TYR A 156 1.73 -11.22 -15.94
N ALA A 157 2.39 -10.55 -16.86
CA ALA A 157 2.50 -9.10 -16.88
C ALA A 157 1.91 -8.52 -18.17
N ARG A 158 1.15 -7.44 -18.05
CA ARG A 158 0.73 -6.58 -19.14
C ARG A 158 1.22 -5.18 -18.82
N THR A 159 1.99 -4.57 -19.71
CA THR A 159 2.62 -3.27 -19.49
C THR A 159 2.29 -2.31 -20.62
N MET A 160 2.35 -1.03 -20.32
CA MET A 160 2.23 0.05 -21.28
C MET A 160 3.61 0.43 -21.81
N HIS A 161 3.75 0.54 -23.13
CA HIS A 161 4.94 1.06 -23.75
C HIS A 161 4.56 2.06 -24.85
N HIS A 162 5.13 3.26 -24.84
CA HIS A 162 4.81 4.35 -25.76
C HIS A 162 3.31 4.58 -26.01
N GLY A 163 2.51 4.53 -24.93
CA GLY A 163 1.07 4.76 -24.98
C GLY A 163 0.23 3.58 -25.49
N ARG A 164 0.85 2.46 -25.85
CA ARG A 164 0.19 1.22 -26.30
C ARG A 164 0.29 0.13 -25.23
N GLU A 165 -0.73 -0.71 -25.15
CA GLU A 165 -0.68 -1.91 -24.31
C GLU A 165 0.12 -3.00 -25.01
N ASN A 166 1.10 -3.56 -24.32
CA ASN A 166 1.78 -4.76 -24.78
C ASN A 166 0.89 -5.98 -24.55
N PRO A 167 1.05 -7.03 -25.35
CA PRO A 167 0.44 -8.32 -25.06
C PRO A 167 0.84 -8.83 -23.67
N TRP A 168 0.01 -9.70 -23.09
CA TRP A 168 0.38 -10.41 -21.88
C TRP A 168 1.66 -11.24 -22.13
N CYS A 169 2.60 -11.14 -21.22
CA CYS A 169 3.82 -11.95 -21.24
C CYS A 169 3.96 -12.70 -19.91
N HIS A 170 4.43 -13.94 -20.00
CA HIS A 170 4.87 -14.70 -18.84
C HIS A 170 6.24 -14.18 -18.40
N ALA A 171 6.45 -14.06 -17.09
CA ALA A 171 7.71 -13.63 -16.52
C ALA A 171 7.98 -14.34 -15.18
N THR A 172 9.20 -14.25 -14.70
CA THR A 172 9.58 -14.71 -13.35
C THR A 172 10.17 -13.52 -12.59
N THR A 173 9.72 -13.32 -11.36
CA THR A 173 10.29 -12.27 -10.51
C THR A 173 11.68 -12.66 -10.05
N LEU A 174 12.57 -11.69 -10.03
CA LEU A 174 13.92 -11.87 -9.48
C LEU A 174 13.87 -11.93 -7.96
N PRO A 175 14.83 -12.63 -7.33
CA PRO A 175 15.00 -12.53 -5.90
C PRO A 175 15.32 -11.09 -5.49
N PRO A 176 14.98 -10.71 -4.23
CA PRO A 176 15.31 -9.40 -3.71
C PRO A 176 16.83 -9.15 -3.75
N THR A 177 17.19 -7.92 -4.08
CA THR A 177 18.58 -7.49 -3.93
C THR A 177 18.96 -7.44 -2.46
N PRO A 178 20.22 -7.78 -2.10
CA PRO A 178 20.67 -7.62 -0.72
C PRO A 178 20.46 -6.19 -0.22
N PRO A 179 20.11 -6.00 1.07
CA PRO A 179 19.98 -4.67 1.63
C PRO A 179 21.30 -3.91 1.54
N THR A 180 21.24 -2.66 1.10
CA THR A 180 22.41 -1.78 0.97
C THR A 180 22.64 -0.92 2.20
N GLN A 181 21.67 -0.85 3.12
CA GLN A 181 21.73 -0.05 4.34
C GLN A 181 21.12 -0.80 5.53
N ASP A 182 21.54 -0.43 6.73
CA ASP A 182 20.97 -0.96 7.96
C ASP A 182 19.62 -0.31 8.27
N ALA A 183 18.58 -1.13 8.36
CA ALA A 183 17.22 -0.69 8.67
C ALA A 183 17.08 -0.08 10.08
N LEU A 184 17.85 -0.57 11.06
CA LEU A 184 17.83 -0.02 12.43
C LEU A 184 18.47 1.37 12.46
N ALA A 185 19.59 1.56 11.77
CA ALA A 185 20.25 2.86 11.66
C ALA A 185 19.37 3.89 10.95
N LEU A 186 18.64 3.48 9.89
CA LEU A 186 17.67 4.34 9.20
C LEU A 186 16.51 4.76 10.12
N ARG A 187 15.96 3.83 10.89
CA ARG A 187 14.90 4.11 11.87
C ARG A 187 15.39 5.07 12.96
N ALA A 188 16.55 4.81 13.53
CA ALA A 188 17.14 5.67 14.56
C ALA A 188 17.38 7.10 14.05
N SER A 189 17.91 7.24 12.85
CA SER A 189 18.11 8.54 12.20
C SER A 189 16.80 9.28 11.95
N SER A 190 15.77 8.57 11.48
CA SER A 190 14.43 9.14 11.28
C SER A 190 13.79 9.57 12.60
N GLN A 191 13.91 8.73 13.63
CA GLN A 191 13.40 9.03 14.97
C GLN A 191 14.10 10.23 15.60
N ALA A 192 15.42 10.31 15.50
CA ALA A 192 16.19 11.44 16.01
C ALA A 192 15.81 12.76 15.36
N ARG A 193 15.44 12.71 14.06
CA ARG A 193 15.12 13.92 13.29
C ARG A 193 13.66 14.36 13.42
N TYR A 194 12.72 13.43 13.44
CA TYR A 194 11.28 13.69 13.36
C TYR A 194 10.47 13.13 14.53
N GLY A 195 11.10 12.31 15.38
CA GLY A 195 10.45 11.71 16.52
C GLY A 195 10.23 12.71 17.64
N GLN A 196 9.17 12.49 18.41
CA GLN A 196 8.87 13.19 19.65
C GLN A 196 8.61 12.22 20.77
N ASP A 197 8.75 12.71 22.00
CA ASP A 197 8.38 11.96 23.17
C ASP A 197 6.87 11.70 23.19
N ALA A 198 6.47 10.44 23.36
CA ALA A 198 5.08 10.02 23.28
C ALA A 198 4.21 10.68 24.34
N ALA A 199 4.73 10.81 25.57
CA ALA A 199 4.00 11.41 26.67
C ALA A 199 3.76 12.93 26.42
N GLN A 200 4.71 13.62 25.81
CA GLN A 200 4.53 15.03 25.43
C GLN A 200 3.46 15.19 24.33
N VAL A 201 3.45 14.30 23.34
CA VAL A 201 2.43 14.32 22.25
C VAL A 201 1.05 14.05 22.81
N GLU A 202 0.91 13.05 23.68
CA GLU A 202 -0.32 12.70 24.36
C GLU A 202 -0.84 13.85 25.20
N ALA A 203 0.00 14.42 26.07
CA ALA A 203 -0.38 15.55 26.89
C ALA A 203 -0.83 16.77 26.07
N ALA A 204 -0.16 17.05 24.93
CA ALA A 204 -0.54 18.12 24.04
C ALA A 204 -1.89 17.87 23.34
N LEU A 205 -2.15 16.60 22.96
CA LEU A 205 -3.43 16.20 22.37
C LEU A 205 -4.58 16.36 23.36
N LEU A 206 -4.43 15.82 24.58
CA LEU A 206 -5.41 15.93 25.65
C LEU A 206 -5.71 17.39 26.03
N ALA A 207 -4.68 18.24 26.07
CA ALA A 207 -4.86 19.67 26.33
C ALA A 207 -5.71 20.35 25.24
N ARG A 208 -5.51 20.00 23.95
CA ARG A 208 -6.33 20.50 22.84
C ARG A 208 -7.76 20.05 22.92
N LEU A 209 -8.04 18.77 23.21
CA LEU A 209 -9.40 18.23 23.37
C LEU A 209 -10.15 18.94 24.49
N ARG A 210 -9.50 19.17 25.64
CA ARG A 210 -10.10 19.93 26.74
C ARG A 210 -10.42 21.39 26.38
N GLN A 211 -9.56 22.05 25.62
CA GLN A 211 -9.79 23.43 25.14
C GLN A 211 -11.00 23.56 24.22
N HIS A 212 -11.30 22.51 23.43
CA HIS A 212 -12.43 22.51 22.52
C HIS A 212 -13.76 22.02 23.15
N GLY A 213 -13.74 21.68 24.46
CA GLY A 213 -14.96 21.25 25.17
C GLY A 213 -15.50 19.89 24.75
N GLU A 214 -14.72 19.09 24.03
CA GLU A 214 -15.13 17.80 23.49
C GLU A 214 -14.96 16.63 24.49
N MET A 215 -14.31 16.88 25.63
CA MET A 215 -14.09 15.84 26.67
C MET A 215 -14.25 16.42 28.07
N THR A 216 -14.98 15.70 28.94
CA THR A 216 -15.00 15.97 30.39
C THR A 216 -13.79 15.29 31.07
N GLY A 217 -13.51 15.67 32.32
CA GLY A 217 -12.43 15.05 33.09
C GLY A 217 -12.64 13.53 33.30
N ASP A 218 -13.89 13.09 33.33
CA ASP A 218 -14.27 11.69 33.52
C ASP A 218 -14.01 10.84 32.25
N ASP A 219 -14.20 11.40 31.04
CA ASP A 219 -13.93 10.73 29.77
C ASP A 219 -12.42 10.42 29.63
N VAL A 220 -11.55 11.32 30.12
CA VAL A 220 -10.09 11.13 30.10
C VAL A 220 -9.65 10.04 31.07
N ALA A 221 -10.27 9.97 32.25
CA ALA A 221 -9.99 8.94 33.23
C ALA A 221 -10.43 7.54 32.73
N GLN A 222 -11.55 7.46 32.03
CA GLN A 222 -12.05 6.22 31.44
C GLN A 222 -11.10 5.69 30.36
N MET A 223 -10.59 6.53 29.45
CA MET A 223 -9.63 6.13 28.42
C MET A 223 -8.32 5.61 29.02
N ALA A 224 -7.84 6.22 30.10
CA ALA A 224 -6.64 5.76 30.79
C ALA A 224 -6.81 4.41 31.49
N THR A 225 -8.04 4.08 31.95
CA THR A 225 -8.33 2.78 32.58
C THR A 225 -8.57 1.69 31.54
N ASP A 226 -9.14 1.99 30.38
CA ASP A 226 -9.38 1.04 29.31
C ASP A 226 -8.07 0.58 28.64
N ASP A 227 -7.08 1.46 28.53
CA ASP A 227 -5.74 1.11 28.03
C ASP A 227 -4.98 0.19 28.99
N ALA A 228 -5.18 0.37 30.31
CA ALA A 228 -4.58 -0.48 31.35
C ALA A 228 -5.26 -1.86 31.49
N THR A 229 -6.51 -2.00 31.06
CA THR A 229 -7.27 -3.26 31.15
C THR A 229 -7.27 -4.07 29.85
N GLY A 230 -6.89 -3.49 28.73
CA GLY A 230 -6.82 -4.15 27.41
C GLY A 230 -5.71 -5.20 27.28
N GLU A 231 -4.75 -5.27 28.21
CA GLU A 231 -3.64 -6.24 28.14
C GLU A 231 -3.92 -7.63 28.77
N LEU A 232 -5.07 -7.87 29.36
CA LEU A 232 -5.35 -9.11 30.11
C LEU A 232 -6.58 -9.91 29.62
N GLY A 233 -6.93 -9.89 28.35
CA GLY A 233 -8.12 -10.59 27.84
C GLY A 233 -7.95 -11.35 26.53
N GLY A 234 -6.80 -11.92 26.27
CA GLY A 234 -6.55 -12.80 25.11
C GLY A 234 -6.34 -14.25 25.56
N GLU A 235 -7.41 -15.00 25.81
CA GLU A 235 -7.34 -16.43 26.00
C GLU A 235 -6.79 -17.12 24.75
N ALA A 236 -5.63 -17.73 24.91
CA ALA A 236 -4.95 -18.53 23.92
C ALA A 236 -5.72 -19.83 23.70
N THR A 237 -6.40 -19.96 22.58
CA THR A 237 -6.66 -21.28 22.00
C THR A 237 -5.54 -21.60 21.02
N ASN A 238 -4.65 -22.44 21.52
CA ASN A 238 -3.59 -23.07 20.77
C ASN A 238 -4.21 -24.13 19.86
N ASP A 239 -4.12 -24.00 18.53
CA ASP A 239 -4.12 -25.15 17.65
C ASP A 239 -3.05 -24.99 16.57
N GLY A 240 -2.31 -26.09 16.40
CA GLY A 240 -0.95 -26.14 16.00
C GLY A 240 -0.61 -26.07 14.52
N THR A 241 0.68 -25.94 14.33
CA THR A 241 1.53 -26.33 13.20
C THR A 241 1.44 -25.55 11.89
N GLY A 242 2.36 -24.60 11.77
CA GLY A 242 2.85 -24.11 10.48
C GLY A 242 4.12 -23.25 10.69
N PRO A 243 5.22 -23.49 9.96
CA PRO A 243 6.49 -22.85 10.24
C PRO A 243 6.47 -21.37 9.88
N ALA A 244 6.91 -20.54 10.81
CA ALA A 244 7.18 -19.13 10.63
C ALA A 244 8.32 -18.94 9.61
N ASN A 245 7.98 -18.45 8.42
CA ASN A 245 8.95 -17.88 7.49
C ASN A 245 8.76 -16.36 7.49
N GLY A 246 9.59 -15.68 8.28
CA GLY A 246 9.77 -14.25 8.18
C GLY A 246 10.36 -13.92 6.81
N VAL A 247 9.60 -13.21 6.00
CA VAL A 247 10.07 -12.70 4.70
C VAL A 247 10.63 -11.29 4.96
N PRO A 248 11.93 -11.05 4.70
CA PRO A 248 12.44 -9.68 4.66
C PRO A 248 11.79 -8.97 3.47
N GLY A 249 11.24 -7.78 3.70
CA GLY A 249 10.68 -6.95 2.63
C GLY A 249 11.72 -6.65 1.56
N SER A 250 11.42 -6.96 0.32
CA SER A 250 12.35 -6.87 -0.78
C SER A 250 11.70 -6.22 -2.01
N THR A 251 12.45 -5.35 -2.64
CA THR A 251 12.17 -4.90 -3.99
C THR A 251 12.51 -6.03 -4.97
N ALA A 252 11.52 -6.71 -5.52
CA ALA A 252 11.71 -7.71 -6.55
C ALA A 252 11.78 -7.06 -7.93
N GLY A 253 12.81 -7.37 -8.71
CA GLY A 253 12.84 -7.11 -10.15
C GLY A 253 12.03 -8.15 -10.92
N VAL A 254 11.64 -7.85 -12.13
CA VAL A 254 10.89 -8.76 -13.02
C VAL A 254 11.67 -8.99 -14.31
N VAL A 255 11.85 -10.26 -14.68
CA VAL A 255 12.43 -10.65 -15.97
C VAL A 255 11.30 -11.08 -16.89
N PHE A 256 11.24 -10.50 -18.09
CA PHE A 256 10.25 -10.83 -19.10
C PHE A 256 10.75 -11.92 -20.04
N GLY A 257 9.89 -12.92 -20.31
CA GLY A 257 10.14 -13.99 -21.27
C GLY A 257 8.94 -14.23 -22.19
N ARG A 258 9.13 -15.04 -23.23
CA ARG A 258 8.02 -15.49 -24.09
C ARG A 258 7.16 -16.52 -23.36
N ARG A 259 5.86 -16.57 -23.71
CA ARG A 259 4.95 -17.64 -23.31
C ARG A 259 5.55 -18.98 -23.76
N PRO A 260 5.59 -20.04 -22.92
CA PRO A 260 5.92 -21.38 -23.41
C PRO A 260 4.87 -21.79 -24.46
N ASP A 261 5.32 -22.23 -25.61
CA ASP A 261 4.45 -22.73 -26.66
C ASP A 261 3.64 -23.92 -26.13
N LYS A 262 2.31 -23.87 -26.29
CA LYS A 262 1.47 -25.04 -26.06
C LYS A 262 1.96 -26.11 -27.06
N GLN A 263 2.58 -27.18 -26.60
CA GLN A 263 2.88 -28.32 -27.44
C GLN A 263 1.54 -28.78 -28.06
N SER A 264 1.39 -28.58 -29.35
CA SER A 264 0.33 -29.19 -30.13
C SER A 264 0.55 -30.70 -30.07
N GLY A 265 -0.20 -31.38 -29.19
CA GLY A 265 -0.26 -32.84 -29.18
C GLY A 265 -0.76 -33.31 -30.51
N GLY A 266 0.15 -33.67 -31.40
CA GLY A 266 -0.18 -34.38 -32.61
C GLY A 266 -0.58 -35.79 -32.21
N THR A 267 -1.87 -36.11 -32.40
CA THR A 267 -2.34 -37.49 -32.48
C THR A 267 -1.86 -38.05 -33.80
N ALA A 268 -1.03 -39.06 -33.72
CA ALA A 268 -0.92 -40.09 -34.75
C ALA A 268 -1.79 -41.29 -34.35
#